data_30ce280cf83eedeff698a87b37e2d6a1
#
_entry.id   30ce280cf83eedeff698a87b37e2d6a1
#
_cell.length_a   1.000
_cell.length_b   1.000
_cell.length_c   1.000
_cell.angle_alpha   90.00
_cell.angle_beta   90.00
_cell.angle_gamma   90.00
#
_symmetry.space_group_name_H-M   'P 1'
#
loop_
_entity.id
_entity.type
_entity.pdbx_description
1 polymer ?
#
loop_
_entity_poly.entity_id
_entity_poly.type
_entity_poly.pdbx_seq_one_letter_code
_entity_poly.pdbx_strand_id
1 'polypeptide(L)'
;MRDGFIKVAAVTPDIRVADCEYNAEQICKKMKEAAALGSKIIVFPELCITGYTCEDLFWQEVLLNGAKDALDQIRKESREIDALVFVGLPWEWKGKLYNVAAAICHGRLLGLVPKKNLPNYSEFYEMRHFEPANEELDYIEYPGEEEQEWIPFGMQQIFYCPQMEGLTVAAEICEDLWVPQPPSITHAIAGANVIVNLSASDEITGKDSYRRNLVGGQSARLVCGYIYADAGEGESSTDLVFAAHNLIAENGTILAQSKRFENEIVTADLDIHRIRAERRRMTTYPTTQEEYEWTEFELKTEETKLERTFAQMPFVPQNKNDRERRCEEILSIQALGLKKRLVHTNCKSLVVGISGGLDSTLALLVAARACDMAGIGRDHILSVTMPCFGTTDRTYQNACELTRRLGATLKEVDIRKSVTCHFEDIGQDINCHDVTYENGQARERTQVLMDLANKSGGMVIGTGDMSELALGWATYNGDHMSMYGVNASVPKTLVRHLVCYCADTCEDRRLGEVLYDILDTPVSPELLPPEDGKISQKTEDLVGPYELHDFFLYYVLRFGYAPGKIYRIAGKSFAGVYDDETILKWLKKFYWRFFAQQFKRSCLPDGPKVG
;
A
#
# COMPACT_ATOMS: atom_id res chain seq x y z
N MET A 1 -9.63 16.10 3.32
CA MET A 1 -8.21 16.50 3.11
C MET A 1 -7.34 16.45 4.38
N ARG A 2 -7.92 16.46 5.60
CA ARG A 2 -7.16 16.55 6.87
C ARG A 2 -6.08 15.48 7.05
N ASP A 3 -6.34 14.24 6.63
CA ASP A 3 -5.41 13.11 6.81
C ASP A 3 -4.57 12.81 5.56
N GLY A 4 -4.51 13.77 4.63
CA GLY A 4 -3.79 13.61 3.37
C GLY A 4 -4.56 12.88 2.27
N PHE A 5 -5.84 12.53 2.49
CA PHE A 5 -6.69 11.97 1.45
C PHE A 5 -7.38 13.07 0.65
N ILE A 6 -7.34 12.95 -0.67
CA ILE A 6 -8.03 13.83 -1.60
C ILE A 6 -8.79 13.00 -2.64
N LYS A 7 -10.07 13.31 -2.84
CA LYS A 7 -10.86 12.68 -3.91
C LYS A 7 -10.56 13.37 -5.22
N VAL A 8 -10.31 12.58 -6.25
CA VAL A 8 -10.03 13.04 -7.61
C VAL A 8 -10.97 12.37 -8.62
N ALA A 9 -11.16 12.98 -9.77
CA ALA A 9 -11.99 12.45 -10.85
C ALA A 9 -11.29 12.52 -12.20
N ALA A 10 -11.41 11.44 -12.98
CA ALA A 10 -11.20 11.41 -14.42
C ALA A 10 -12.58 11.31 -15.09
N VAL A 11 -12.86 12.18 -16.05
CA VAL A 11 -14.22 12.42 -16.55
C VAL A 11 -14.23 12.43 -18.06
N THR A 12 -15.06 11.61 -18.68
CA THR A 12 -15.34 11.69 -20.11
C THR A 12 -16.71 12.34 -20.32
N PRO A 13 -16.78 13.54 -20.92
CA PRO A 13 -18.05 14.20 -21.26
C PRO A 13 -18.60 13.65 -22.57
N ASP A 14 -19.89 13.82 -22.79
CA ASP A 14 -20.48 13.66 -24.11
C ASP A 14 -20.08 14.88 -24.96
N ILE A 15 -19.56 14.65 -26.14
CA ILE A 15 -19.12 15.75 -27.02
C ILE A 15 -19.74 15.67 -28.41
N ARG A 16 -19.63 16.76 -29.15
CA ARG A 16 -19.86 16.83 -30.59
C ARG A 16 -18.67 17.53 -31.24
N VAL A 17 -18.16 16.94 -32.29
CA VAL A 17 -17.00 17.49 -33.02
C VAL A 17 -17.31 18.92 -33.51
N ALA A 18 -16.44 19.86 -33.18
CA ALA A 18 -16.51 21.28 -33.52
C ALA A 18 -17.70 22.07 -32.90
N ASP A 19 -18.50 21.50 -32.01
CA ASP A 19 -19.59 22.16 -31.31
C ASP A 19 -19.14 22.63 -29.91
N CYS A 20 -18.35 23.68 -29.86
CA CYS A 20 -17.73 24.17 -28.62
C CYS A 20 -18.77 24.56 -27.56
N GLU A 21 -19.91 25.12 -27.96
CA GLU A 21 -20.99 25.53 -27.03
C GLU A 21 -21.61 24.31 -26.35
N TYR A 22 -22.02 23.30 -27.11
CA TYR A 22 -22.52 22.04 -26.58
C TYR A 22 -21.49 21.35 -25.67
N ASN A 23 -20.24 21.27 -26.10
CA ASN A 23 -19.17 20.62 -25.33
C ASN A 23 -18.92 21.34 -24.00
N ALA A 24 -18.92 22.67 -23.98
CA ALA A 24 -18.80 23.45 -22.75
C ALA A 24 -19.96 23.19 -21.78
N GLU A 25 -21.19 23.09 -22.27
CA GLU A 25 -22.36 22.75 -21.44
C GLU A 25 -22.20 21.36 -20.80
N GLN A 26 -21.75 20.34 -21.58
CA GLN A 26 -21.54 18.99 -21.05
C GLN A 26 -20.37 18.94 -20.06
N ILE A 27 -19.27 19.64 -20.32
CA ILE A 27 -18.13 19.77 -19.41
C ILE A 27 -18.59 20.43 -18.10
N CYS A 28 -19.32 21.56 -18.16
CA CYS A 28 -19.86 22.23 -16.97
C CYS A 28 -20.78 21.32 -16.15
N LYS A 29 -21.66 20.55 -16.82
CA LYS A 29 -22.54 19.59 -16.16
C LYS A 29 -21.75 18.51 -15.44
N LYS A 30 -20.81 17.88 -16.12
CA LYS A 30 -19.95 16.82 -15.56
C LYS A 30 -19.03 17.34 -14.46
N MET A 31 -18.51 18.56 -14.56
CA MET A 31 -17.72 19.22 -13.54
C MET A 31 -18.53 19.38 -12.23
N LYS A 32 -19.79 19.83 -12.32
CA LYS A 32 -20.70 19.93 -11.17
C LYS A 32 -21.02 18.56 -10.57
N GLU A 33 -21.27 17.57 -11.40
CA GLU A 33 -21.50 16.17 -10.96
C GLU A 33 -20.27 15.63 -10.20
N ALA A 34 -19.06 15.78 -10.74
CA ALA A 34 -17.82 15.32 -10.11
C ALA A 34 -17.54 16.07 -8.79
N ALA A 35 -17.78 17.37 -8.75
CA ALA A 35 -17.64 18.16 -7.52
C ALA A 35 -18.67 17.75 -6.46
N ALA A 36 -19.90 17.44 -6.84
CA ALA A 36 -20.93 16.92 -5.92
C ALA A 36 -20.55 15.55 -5.31
N LEU A 37 -19.74 14.74 -6.01
CA LEU A 37 -19.13 13.51 -5.46
C LEU A 37 -17.98 13.81 -4.48
N GLY A 38 -17.57 15.08 -4.34
CA GLY A 38 -16.50 15.53 -3.46
C GLY A 38 -15.11 15.55 -4.10
N SER A 39 -15.03 15.50 -5.44
CA SER A 39 -13.76 15.56 -6.16
C SER A 39 -13.16 16.95 -6.08
N LYS A 40 -11.86 17.03 -5.78
CA LYS A 40 -11.08 18.27 -5.62
C LYS A 40 -10.06 18.46 -6.75
N ILE A 41 -9.82 17.45 -7.57
CA ILE A 41 -9.12 17.54 -8.85
C ILE A 41 -10.01 16.82 -9.86
N ILE A 42 -10.34 17.51 -10.96
CA ILE A 42 -11.22 17.00 -12.00
C ILE A 42 -10.50 17.15 -13.34
N VAL A 43 -10.32 16.03 -14.05
CA VAL A 43 -9.57 16.00 -15.30
C VAL A 43 -10.48 15.56 -16.43
N PHE A 44 -10.54 16.35 -17.48
CA PHE A 44 -11.24 16.10 -18.73
C PHE A 44 -10.25 15.68 -19.84
N PRO A 45 -10.72 15.08 -20.95
CA PRO A 45 -9.85 14.63 -22.02
C PRO A 45 -9.14 15.75 -22.79
N GLU A 46 -8.15 15.34 -23.56
CA GLU A 46 -7.46 16.16 -24.57
C GLU A 46 -8.45 16.74 -25.59
N LEU A 47 -8.31 18.02 -25.90
CA LEU A 47 -9.13 18.74 -26.89
C LEU A 47 -10.66 18.60 -26.69
N CYS A 48 -11.13 18.26 -25.50
CA CYS A 48 -12.54 17.97 -25.23
C CYS A 48 -13.48 19.16 -25.47
N ILE A 49 -12.96 20.40 -25.54
CA ILE A 49 -13.75 21.58 -25.87
C ILE A 49 -14.16 21.60 -27.35
N THR A 50 -13.29 21.17 -28.23
CA THR A 50 -13.57 21.13 -29.68
C THR A 50 -13.93 19.74 -30.18
N GLY A 51 -13.49 18.71 -29.50
CA GLY A 51 -13.27 17.36 -30.00
C GLY A 51 -11.85 17.24 -30.58
N TYR A 52 -11.25 16.05 -30.42
CA TYR A 52 -9.93 15.73 -30.95
C TYR A 52 -9.95 15.59 -32.49
N THR A 53 -11.04 15.07 -33.04
CA THR A 53 -11.18 14.69 -34.45
C THR A 53 -11.70 15.83 -35.35
N CYS A 54 -11.35 17.09 -35.04
CA CYS A 54 -11.74 18.27 -35.83
C CYS A 54 -11.01 18.41 -37.15
N GLU A 55 -9.87 17.71 -37.35
CA GLU A 55 -9.07 17.76 -38.57
C GLU A 55 -8.75 19.19 -39.05
N ASP A 56 -8.88 19.49 -40.34
CA ASP A 56 -8.61 20.82 -40.92
C ASP A 56 -9.54 21.92 -40.41
N LEU A 57 -10.57 21.61 -39.60
CA LEU A 57 -11.36 22.63 -38.92
C LEU A 57 -10.54 23.41 -37.87
N PHE A 58 -9.44 22.86 -37.36
CA PHE A 58 -8.52 23.59 -36.49
C PHE A 58 -7.92 24.85 -37.13
N TRP A 59 -7.96 25.00 -38.47
CA TRP A 59 -7.56 26.21 -39.16
C TRP A 59 -8.64 27.30 -39.22
N GLN A 60 -9.84 27.04 -38.72
CA GLN A 60 -10.97 27.95 -38.78
C GLN A 60 -11.03 28.89 -37.58
N GLU A 61 -10.94 30.20 -37.80
CA GLU A 61 -11.06 31.19 -36.73
C GLU A 61 -12.33 31.04 -35.89
N VAL A 62 -13.44 30.60 -36.51
CA VAL A 62 -14.70 30.38 -35.80
C VAL A 62 -14.59 29.27 -34.76
N LEU A 63 -13.84 28.21 -35.04
CA LEU A 63 -13.59 27.12 -34.08
C LEU A 63 -12.68 27.61 -32.95
N LEU A 64 -11.59 28.32 -33.26
CA LEU A 64 -10.64 28.80 -32.28
C LEU A 64 -11.27 29.87 -31.34
N ASN A 65 -12.08 30.75 -31.87
CA ASN A 65 -12.84 31.74 -31.06
C ASN A 65 -13.89 31.01 -30.22
N GLY A 66 -14.64 30.07 -30.80
CA GLY A 66 -15.59 29.24 -30.05
C GLY A 66 -14.94 28.44 -28.92
N ALA A 67 -13.72 27.94 -29.09
CA ALA A 67 -12.97 27.26 -28.05
C ALA A 67 -12.58 28.20 -26.88
N LYS A 68 -12.20 29.46 -27.19
CA LYS A 68 -11.91 30.49 -26.17
C LYS A 68 -13.18 30.93 -25.42
N ASP A 69 -14.30 31.13 -26.10
CA ASP A 69 -15.59 31.43 -25.49
C ASP A 69 -16.08 30.32 -24.57
N ALA A 70 -15.92 29.04 -25.02
CA ALA A 70 -16.22 27.86 -24.25
C ALA A 70 -15.34 27.75 -22.97
N LEU A 71 -14.04 28.02 -23.10
CA LEU A 71 -13.13 28.06 -21.94
C LEU A 71 -13.59 29.12 -20.93
N ASP A 72 -13.96 30.29 -21.38
CA ASP A 72 -14.45 31.39 -20.52
C ASP A 72 -15.78 30.99 -19.83
N GLN A 73 -16.67 30.29 -20.52
CA GLN A 73 -17.90 29.76 -19.93
C GLN A 73 -17.57 28.75 -18.82
N ILE A 74 -16.68 27.77 -19.07
CA ILE A 74 -16.28 26.75 -18.09
C ILE A 74 -15.60 27.41 -16.89
N ARG A 75 -14.72 28.40 -17.14
CA ARG A 75 -14.06 29.19 -16.11
C ARG A 75 -15.07 29.90 -15.20
N LYS A 76 -16.07 30.60 -15.78
CA LYS A 76 -17.12 31.25 -15.00
C LYS A 76 -17.95 30.27 -14.17
N GLU A 77 -18.34 29.13 -14.72
CA GLU A 77 -19.09 28.11 -14.02
C GLU A 77 -18.26 27.43 -12.89
N SER A 78 -16.92 27.47 -12.98
CA SER A 78 -16.03 26.92 -11.94
C SER A 78 -15.96 27.78 -10.66
N ARG A 79 -16.54 28.98 -10.63
CA ARG A 79 -16.54 29.89 -9.46
C ARG A 79 -17.10 29.22 -8.21
N GLU A 80 -18.19 28.49 -8.39
CA GLU A 80 -18.88 27.79 -7.31
C GLU A 80 -18.33 26.37 -7.06
N ILE A 81 -17.30 25.97 -7.81
CA ILE A 81 -16.71 24.63 -7.77
C ILE A 81 -15.42 24.67 -6.96
N ASP A 82 -15.39 23.95 -5.84
CA ASP A 82 -14.22 23.83 -4.97
C ASP A 82 -13.29 22.69 -5.46
N ALA A 83 -12.73 22.86 -6.65
CA ALA A 83 -11.83 21.91 -7.29
C ALA A 83 -10.88 22.60 -8.29
N LEU A 84 -9.69 22.02 -8.46
CA LEU A 84 -8.80 22.26 -9.58
C LEU A 84 -9.27 21.45 -10.78
N VAL A 85 -9.56 22.10 -11.89
CA VAL A 85 -10.14 21.50 -13.09
C VAL A 85 -9.18 21.63 -14.25
N PHE A 86 -8.98 20.56 -15.03
CA PHE A 86 -8.19 20.56 -16.26
C PHE A 86 -9.08 20.21 -17.45
N VAL A 87 -9.01 21.06 -18.49
CA VAL A 87 -9.75 20.87 -19.76
C VAL A 87 -8.82 21.04 -20.96
N GLY A 88 -9.01 20.26 -22.02
CA GLY A 88 -8.21 20.29 -23.24
C GLY A 88 -8.82 21.17 -24.32
N LEU A 89 -8.00 22.03 -24.97
CA LEU A 89 -8.43 22.88 -26.10
C LEU A 89 -7.26 23.25 -27.03
N PRO A 90 -7.55 23.66 -28.29
CA PRO A 90 -6.56 24.32 -29.14
C PRO A 90 -6.33 25.77 -28.68
N TRP A 91 -5.08 26.21 -28.69
CA TRP A 91 -4.71 27.60 -28.32
C TRP A 91 -3.72 28.21 -29.31
N GLU A 92 -4.08 29.33 -29.88
CA GLU A 92 -3.17 30.08 -30.75
C GLU A 92 -2.29 31.05 -29.93
N TRP A 93 -0.97 30.91 -30.10
CA TRP A 93 0.02 31.80 -29.49
C TRP A 93 1.15 32.11 -30.48
N LYS A 94 1.50 33.41 -30.62
CA LYS A 94 2.55 33.88 -31.52
C LYS A 94 2.43 33.36 -32.98
N GLY A 95 1.19 33.24 -33.46
CA GLY A 95 0.89 32.74 -34.81
C GLY A 95 1.09 31.24 -35.03
N LYS A 96 1.15 30.49 -33.95
CA LYS A 96 1.22 29.01 -33.95
C LYS A 96 0.07 28.44 -33.12
N LEU A 97 -0.38 27.24 -33.48
CA LEU A 97 -1.45 26.57 -32.79
C LEU A 97 -0.88 25.46 -31.89
N TYR A 98 -1.34 25.40 -30.66
CA TYR A 98 -0.92 24.44 -29.66
C TYR A 98 -2.12 23.65 -29.12
N ASN A 99 -1.90 22.37 -28.85
CA ASN A 99 -2.80 21.54 -28.09
C ASN A 99 -2.48 21.74 -26.59
N VAL A 100 -3.41 22.26 -25.79
CA VAL A 100 -3.12 22.68 -24.43
C VAL A 100 -4.08 22.10 -23.40
N ALA A 101 -3.58 21.90 -22.19
CA ALA A 101 -4.36 21.67 -20.99
C ALA A 101 -4.50 22.98 -20.22
N ALA A 102 -5.72 23.46 -20.03
CA ALA A 102 -6.03 24.64 -19.23
C ALA A 102 -6.34 24.23 -17.78
N ALA A 103 -5.63 24.81 -16.82
CA ALA A 103 -5.85 24.63 -15.39
C ALA A 103 -6.75 25.75 -14.86
N ILE A 104 -7.88 25.41 -14.24
CA ILE A 104 -8.91 26.36 -13.78
C ILE A 104 -9.24 26.05 -12.32
N CYS A 105 -9.37 27.10 -11.50
CA CYS A 105 -9.86 26.99 -10.13
C CYS A 105 -10.62 28.26 -9.71
N HIS A 106 -11.81 28.11 -9.11
CA HIS A 106 -12.63 29.22 -8.59
C HIS A 106 -12.79 30.41 -9.53
N GLY A 107 -13.07 30.13 -10.81
CA GLY A 107 -13.27 31.18 -11.81
C GLY A 107 -11.99 31.83 -12.37
N ARG A 108 -10.81 31.34 -11.97
CA ARG A 108 -9.50 31.80 -12.48
C ARG A 108 -8.89 30.77 -13.43
N LEU A 109 -8.29 31.25 -14.51
CA LEU A 109 -7.38 30.47 -15.33
C LEU A 109 -5.99 30.58 -14.71
N LEU A 110 -5.43 29.45 -14.29
CA LEU A 110 -4.17 29.38 -13.55
C LEU A 110 -2.95 29.19 -14.46
N GLY A 111 -3.13 28.58 -15.62
CA GLY A 111 -2.06 28.32 -16.58
C GLY A 111 -2.54 27.51 -17.76
N LEU A 112 -1.77 27.55 -18.84
CA LEU A 112 -1.94 26.72 -20.04
C LEU A 112 -0.69 25.88 -20.23
N VAL A 113 -0.85 24.54 -20.29
CA VAL A 113 0.23 23.57 -20.45
C VAL A 113 0.15 22.99 -21.87
N PRO A 114 1.04 23.36 -22.79
CA PRO A 114 1.05 22.80 -24.15
C PRO A 114 1.65 21.40 -24.18
N LYS A 115 1.15 20.57 -25.12
CA LYS A 115 1.64 19.22 -25.40
C LYS A 115 3.05 19.26 -25.99
N LYS A 116 3.95 18.43 -25.48
CA LYS A 116 5.33 18.35 -25.95
C LYS A 116 5.49 17.41 -27.13
N ASN A 117 4.91 16.22 -27.01
CA ASN A 117 5.11 15.16 -27.99
C ASN A 117 3.87 14.99 -28.85
N LEU A 118 3.97 15.36 -30.11
CA LEU A 118 2.87 15.30 -31.07
C LEU A 118 3.01 14.02 -31.90
N PRO A 119 2.09 13.05 -31.80
CA PRO A 119 2.14 11.86 -32.63
C PRO A 119 1.82 12.22 -34.09
N ASN A 120 2.64 11.69 -35.01
CA ASN A 120 2.48 11.86 -36.43
C ASN A 120 2.88 10.57 -37.16
N TYR A 121 2.29 9.47 -36.74
CA TYR A 121 2.48 8.12 -37.25
C TYR A 121 1.18 7.34 -37.15
N SER A 122 1.05 6.25 -37.91
CA SER A 122 -0.16 5.44 -38.03
C SER A 122 -1.39 6.31 -38.32
N GLU A 123 -2.39 6.28 -37.44
CA GLU A 123 -3.65 7.02 -37.50
C GLU A 123 -3.58 8.45 -36.94
N PHE A 124 -2.44 8.91 -36.46
CA PHE A 124 -2.29 10.23 -35.84
C PHE A 124 -1.63 11.25 -36.78
N TYR A 125 -2.20 12.46 -36.84
CA TYR A 125 -1.77 13.55 -37.73
C TYR A 125 -1.61 14.88 -37.01
N GLU A 126 -1.26 14.89 -35.71
CA GLU A 126 -1.26 16.12 -34.89
C GLU A 126 -0.26 17.17 -35.37
N MET A 127 0.92 16.78 -35.90
CA MET A 127 1.90 17.73 -36.43
C MET A 127 1.42 18.49 -37.68
N ARG A 128 0.31 18.07 -38.28
CA ARG A 128 -0.34 18.83 -39.34
C ARG A 128 -0.93 20.14 -38.82
N HIS A 129 -1.41 20.15 -37.57
CA HIS A 129 -2.19 21.24 -37.01
C HIS A 129 -1.47 21.96 -35.88
N PHE A 130 -0.69 21.25 -35.06
CA PHE A 130 -0.14 21.76 -33.83
C PHE A 130 1.40 21.82 -33.84
N GLU A 131 1.92 22.79 -33.08
CA GLU A 131 3.35 22.91 -32.76
C GLU A 131 3.63 22.24 -31.40
N PRO A 132 4.77 21.58 -31.25
CA PRO A 132 5.18 21.05 -29.95
C PRO A 132 5.51 22.19 -28.97
N ALA A 133 5.31 21.93 -27.68
CA ALA A 133 5.68 22.87 -26.64
C ALA A 133 7.17 23.23 -26.68
N ASN A 134 7.49 24.49 -26.48
CA ASN A 134 8.85 24.96 -26.25
C ASN A 134 9.31 24.64 -24.83
N GLU A 135 10.63 24.62 -24.61
CA GLU A 135 11.20 24.46 -23.26
C GLU A 135 11.14 25.76 -22.43
N GLU A 136 10.87 26.91 -23.08
CA GLU A 136 10.77 28.20 -22.42
C GLU A 136 9.34 28.45 -21.91
N LEU A 137 9.25 28.94 -20.67
CA LEU A 137 8.01 29.44 -20.11
C LEU A 137 7.73 30.84 -20.69
N ASP A 138 6.49 31.06 -21.11
CA ASP A 138 6.01 32.34 -21.60
C ASP A 138 4.78 32.79 -20.77
N TYR A 139 4.31 34.01 -20.99
CA TYR A 139 3.10 34.52 -20.35
C TYR A 139 2.17 35.08 -21.39
N ILE A 140 0.89 34.80 -21.26
CA ILE A 140 -0.17 35.32 -22.10
C ILE A 140 -1.07 36.26 -21.31
N GLU A 141 -1.55 37.28 -21.97
CA GLU A 141 -2.55 38.19 -21.43
C GLU A 141 -3.94 37.57 -21.57
N TYR A 142 -4.64 37.41 -20.46
CA TYR A 142 -5.99 36.83 -20.42
C TYR A 142 -6.95 37.72 -19.66
N PRO A 143 -8.21 37.90 -20.10
CA PRO A 143 -9.20 38.70 -19.39
C PRO A 143 -9.49 38.11 -17.99
N GLY A 144 -9.04 38.77 -16.94
CA GLY A 144 -9.40 38.49 -15.55
C GLY A 144 -10.80 39.01 -15.19
N GLU A 145 -11.16 38.95 -13.92
CA GLU A 145 -12.47 39.45 -13.45
C GLU A 145 -12.55 40.97 -13.38
N GLU A 146 -11.48 41.62 -12.90
CA GLU A 146 -11.41 43.08 -12.74
C GLU A 146 -10.35 43.71 -13.65
N GLU A 147 -9.24 43.02 -13.89
CA GLU A 147 -8.11 43.46 -14.71
C GLU A 147 -7.60 42.30 -15.58
N GLN A 148 -6.73 42.62 -16.54
CA GLN A 148 -6.03 41.59 -17.33
C GLN A 148 -5.03 40.87 -16.45
N GLU A 149 -5.03 39.54 -16.53
CA GLU A 149 -4.11 38.68 -15.81
C GLU A 149 -3.03 38.12 -16.76
N TRP A 150 -1.81 37.95 -16.25
CA TRP A 150 -0.73 37.28 -16.97
C TRP A 150 -0.73 35.78 -16.59
N ILE A 151 -1.06 34.95 -17.56
CA ILE A 151 -1.22 33.49 -17.37
C ILE A 151 0.04 32.79 -17.89
N PRO A 152 0.68 31.94 -17.11
CA PRO A 152 1.82 31.17 -17.58
C PRO A 152 1.42 30.20 -18.70
N PHE A 153 2.27 30.15 -19.73
CA PHE A 153 2.15 29.29 -20.90
C PHE A 153 3.46 28.49 -21.07
N GLY A 154 3.43 27.20 -20.87
CA GLY A 154 4.60 26.33 -20.95
C GLY A 154 4.38 25.03 -20.21
N MET A 155 5.34 24.10 -20.32
CA MET A 155 5.22 22.78 -19.68
C MET A 155 5.65 22.79 -18.21
N GLN A 156 6.61 23.64 -17.86
CA GLN A 156 7.23 23.68 -16.52
C GLN A 156 6.35 24.42 -15.52
N GLN A 157 5.16 23.88 -15.27
CA GLN A 157 4.20 24.43 -14.33
C GLN A 157 3.82 23.42 -13.25
N ILE A 158 3.79 23.86 -12.00
CA ILE A 158 3.29 23.13 -10.85
C ILE A 158 2.19 23.96 -10.17
N PHE A 159 1.00 23.38 -10.07
CA PHE A 159 -0.11 23.97 -9.34
C PHE A 159 -0.09 23.41 -7.91
N TYR A 160 -0.06 24.28 -6.89
CA TYR A 160 0.06 23.83 -5.50
C TYR A 160 -1.03 24.40 -4.61
N CYS A 161 -1.46 23.60 -3.62
CA CYS A 161 -2.50 23.97 -2.66
C CYS A 161 -1.88 24.16 -1.26
N PRO A 162 -1.77 25.40 -0.74
CA PRO A 162 -1.17 25.63 0.57
C PRO A 162 -2.00 25.04 1.73
N GLN A 163 -3.32 24.89 1.56
CA GLN A 163 -4.19 24.32 2.58
C GLN A 163 -4.00 22.80 2.76
N MET A 164 -3.31 22.14 1.83
CA MET A 164 -2.96 20.71 1.92
C MET A 164 -1.50 20.51 1.57
N GLU A 165 -0.67 20.43 2.60
CA GLU A 165 0.77 20.24 2.44
C GLU A 165 1.13 19.05 1.53
N GLY A 166 1.83 19.33 0.45
CA GLY A 166 2.25 18.35 -0.55
C GLY A 166 1.22 18.06 -1.64
N LEU A 167 0.09 18.77 -1.68
CA LEU A 167 -0.78 18.72 -2.85
C LEU A 167 -0.19 19.61 -3.94
N THR A 168 0.51 18.98 -4.88
CA THR A 168 1.19 19.59 -6.02
C THR A 168 0.83 18.81 -7.27
N VAL A 169 0.36 19.51 -8.30
CA VAL A 169 -0.20 18.92 -9.52
C VAL A 169 0.56 19.45 -10.74
N ALA A 170 0.88 18.58 -11.67
CA ALA A 170 1.39 18.97 -13.00
C ALA A 170 0.65 18.19 -14.09
N ALA A 171 0.59 18.77 -15.29
CA ALA A 171 -0.14 18.22 -16.42
C ALA A 171 0.80 17.76 -17.55
N GLU A 172 0.43 16.67 -18.21
CA GLU A 172 0.96 16.22 -19.49
C GLU A 172 -0.21 15.77 -20.37
N ILE A 173 0.00 15.63 -21.68
CA ILE A 173 -1.09 15.36 -22.61
C ILE A 173 -0.80 14.12 -23.45
N CYS A 174 -1.65 13.13 -23.33
CA CYS A 174 -1.76 11.91 -24.15
C CYS A 174 -0.40 11.27 -24.51
N GLU A 175 0.13 11.53 -25.71
CA GLU A 175 1.39 10.97 -26.23
C GLU A 175 2.59 11.27 -25.34
N ASP A 176 2.54 12.32 -24.54
CA ASP A 176 3.58 12.64 -23.57
C ASP A 176 3.88 11.46 -22.62
N LEU A 177 2.87 10.64 -22.29
CA LEU A 177 3.08 9.42 -21.49
C LEU A 177 3.72 8.27 -22.29
N TRP A 178 3.50 8.20 -23.61
CA TRP A 178 3.86 7.04 -24.44
C TRP A 178 5.32 7.05 -24.90
N VAL A 179 5.97 8.21 -24.83
CA VAL A 179 7.38 8.38 -25.21
C VAL A 179 8.33 7.78 -24.17
N PRO A 180 9.58 7.44 -24.54
CA PRO A 180 10.56 6.88 -23.61
C PRO A 180 10.91 7.78 -22.41
N GLN A 181 10.77 9.11 -22.57
CA GLN A 181 11.02 10.10 -21.54
C GLN A 181 9.81 11.05 -21.39
N PRO A 182 8.75 10.63 -20.69
CA PRO A 182 7.58 11.46 -20.42
C PRO A 182 7.94 12.74 -19.64
N PRO A 183 7.28 13.89 -19.92
CA PRO A 183 7.43 15.12 -19.13
C PRO A 183 7.15 14.93 -17.64
N SER A 184 6.22 14.03 -17.30
CA SER A 184 5.91 13.68 -15.90
C SER A 184 7.14 13.23 -15.09
N ILE A 185 8.21 12.73 -15.72
CA ILE A 185 9.46 12.41 -15.02
C ILE A 185 10.04 13.70 -14.40
N THR A 186 10.23 14.74 -15.21
CA THR A 186 10.78 16.01 -14.77
C THR A 186 9.81 16.71 -13.81
N HIS A 187 8.51 16.69 -14.09
CA HIS A 187 7.48 17.23 -13.20
C HIS A 187 7.51 16.61 -11.79
N ALA A 188 7.62 15.29 -11.69
CA ALA A 188 7.69 14.60 -10.41
C ALA A 188 8.99 14.89 -9.65
N ILE A 189 10.13 15.00 -10.36
CA ILE A 189 11.42 15.38 -9.79
C ILE A 189 11.39 16.85 -9.32
N ALA A 190 10.68 17.73 -10.03
CA ALA A 190 10.47 19.13 -9.65
C ALA A 190 9.54 19.29 -8.43
N GLY A 191 8.80 18.24 -8.06
CA GLY A 191 7.99 18.22 -6.84
C GLY A 191 6.50 17.93 -7.03
N ALA A 192 6.03 17.67 -8.26
CA ALA A 192 4.65 17.28 -8.48
C ALA A 192 4.37 15.90 -7.87
N ASN A 193 3.37 15.81 -6.98
CA ASN A 193 2.92 14.56 -6.34
C ASN A 193 1.72 13.93 -7.07
N VAL A 194 1.04 14.70 -7.90
CA VAL A 194 -0.06 14.25 -8.74
C VAL A 194 0.23 14.67 -10.18
N ILE A 195 0.12 13.75 -11.10
CA ILE A 195 0.18 13.99 -12.54
C ILE A 195 -1.21 13.81 -13.10
N VAL A 196 -1.65 14.76 -13.91
CA VAL A 196 -2.86 14.66 -14.71
C VAL A 196 -2.49 14.48 -16.17
N ASN A 197 -3.15 13.57 -16.85
CA ASN A 197 -2.96 13.33 -18.29
C ASN A 197 -4.31 13.44 -18.99
N LEU A 198 -4.43 14.44 -19.86
CA LEU A 198 -5.57 14.65 -20.72
C LEU A 198 -5.31 13.87 -22.00
N SER A 199 -6.16 12.92 -22.34
CA SER A 199 -5.88 11.97 -23.42
C SER A 199 -7.01 11.90 -24.44
N ALA A 200 -6.63 11.65 -25.68
CA ALA A 200 -7.51 11.19 -26.74
C ALA A 200 -6.81 10.00 -27.42
N SER A 201 -6.75 8.91 -26.67
CA SER A 201 -6.09 7.67 -27.11
C SER A 201 -7.12 6.73 -27.71
N ASP A 202 -6.96 6.43 -29.00
CA ASP A 202 -7.79 5.47 -29.70
C ASP A 202 -7.74 4.08 -29.06
N GLU A 203 -8.70 3.23 -29.38
CA GLU A 203 -8.78 1.86 -28.86
C GLU A 203 -8.58 0.83 -29.96
N ILE A 204 -7.56 0.02 -29.81
CA ILE A 204 -7.32 -1.18 -30.62
C ILE A 204 -7.22 -2.40 -29.71
N THR A 205 -7.39 -3.59 -30.26
CA THR A 205 -7.39 -4.84 -29.49
C THR A 205 -6.13 -5.00 -28.66
N GLY A 206 -6.29 -5.06 -27.33
CA GLY A 206 -5.20 -5.26 -26.36
C GLY A 206 -4.52 -3.97 -25.86
N LYS A 207 -4.84 -2.80 -26.41
CA LYS A 207 -4.28 -1.51 -25.98
C LYS A 207 -4.69 -1.13 -24.55
N ASP A 208 -5.86 -1.56 -24.11
CA ASP A 208 -6.35 -1.36 -22.74
C ASP A 208 -5.37 -1.88 -21.69
N SER A 209 -4.87 -3.09 -21.87
CA SER A 209 -3.91 -3.72 -20.97
C SER A 209 -2.56 -3.00 -21.00
N TYR A 210 -2.11 -2.58 -22.18
CA TYR A 210 -0.88 -1.80 -22.32
C TYR A 210 -1.01 -0.44 -21.63
N ARG A 211 -2.09 0.31 -21.90
CA ARG A 211 -2.40 1.61 -21.26
C ARG A 211 -2.43 1.49 -19.75
N ARG A 212 -3.13 0.49 -19.23
CA ARG A 212 -3.20 0.21 -17.79
C ARG A 212 -1.82 -0.04 -17.17
N ASN A 213 -0.98 -0.84 -17.83
CA ASN A 213 0.39 -1.12 -17.38
C ASN A 213 1.26 0.13 -17.45
N LEU A 214 1.11 0.96 -18.48
CA LEU A 214 1.86 2.19 -18.67
C LEU A 214 1.53 3.21 -17.58
N VAL A 215 0.25 3.50 -17.34
CA VAL A 215 -0.22 4.41 -16.28
C VAL A 215 0.21 3.91 -14.90
N GLY A 216 -0.01 2.63 -14.60
CA GLY A 216 0.41 2.01 -13.35
C GLY A 216 1.93 2.03 -13.17
N GLY A 217 2.68 1.70 -14.22
CA GLY A 217 4.15 1.70 -14.22
C GLY A 217 4.74 3.09 -14.02
N GLN A 218 4.18 4.12 -14.67
CA GLN A 218 4.62 5.50 -14.51
C GLN A 218 4.31 6.02 -13.10
N SER A 219 3.10 5.77 -12.59
CA SER A 219 2.74 6.09 -11.21
C SER A 219 3.67 5.43 -10.18
N ALA A 220 4.06 4.17 -10.41
CA ALA A 220 5.01 3.44 -9.55
C ALA A 220 6.43 4.04 -9.60
N ARG A 221 6.94 4.28 -10.82
CA ARG A 221 8.29 4.84 -11.03
C ARG A 221 8.45 6.19 -10.37
N LEU A 222 7.44 7.05 -10.51
CA LEU A 222 7.45 8.43 -10.03
C LEU A 222 6.96 8.55 -8.58
N VAL A 223 6.46 7.46 -7.99
CA VAL A 223 5.82 7.48 -6.66
C VAL A 223 4.82 8.64 -6.58
N CYS A 224 3.80 8.62 -7.43
CA CYS A 224 2.82 9.71 -7.55
C CYS A 224 1.38 9.19 -7.71
N GLY A 225 0.42 10.08 -7.50
CA GLY A 225 -0.93 9.94 -8.02
C GLY A 225 -0.92 10.22 -9.52
N TYR A 226 -1.63 9.44 -10.32
CA TYR A 226 -1.73 9.62 -11.76
C TYR A 226 -3.19 9.54 -12.18
N ILE A 227 -3.70 10.60 -12.82
CA ILE A 227 -5.10 10.73 -13.25
C ILE A 227 -5.08 10.81 -14.77
N TYR A 228 -5.63 9.82 -15.43
CA TYR A 228 -5.69 9.71 -16.88
C TYR A 228 -7.15 9.79 -17.33
N ALA A 229 -7.51 10.84 -18.07
CA ALA A 229 -8.85 11.04 -18.62
C ALA A 229 -8.81 10.89 -20.14
N ASP A 230 -9.62 9.99 -20.68
CA ASP A 230 -9.59 9.58 -22.08
C ASP A 230 -10.85 10.00 -22.83
N ALA A 231 -10.71 10.35 -24.12
CA ALA A 231 -11.81 10.63 -25.03
C ALA A 231 -12.73 9.40 -25.20
N GLY A 232 -13.98 9.64 -25.51
CA GLY A 232 -14.98 8.60 -25.65
C GLY A 232 -15.93 8.81 -26.80
N GLU A 233 -17.18 8.41 -26.61
CA GLU A 233 -18.23 8.59 -27.60
C GLU A 233 -18.47 10.07 -27.90
N GLY A 234 -18.67 10.38 -29.17
CA GLY A 234 -18.87 11.75 -29.67
C GLY A 234 -17.79 12.22 -30.64
N GLU A 235 -16.60 11.62 -30.59
CA GLU A 235 -15.55 11.83 -31.58
C GLU A 235 -15.92 11.22 -32.94
N SER A 236 -15.32 11.72 -34.02
CA SER A 236 -15.47 11.12 -35.34
C SER A 236 -14.79 9.76 -35.43
N SER A 237 -15.41 8.82 -36.10
CA SER A 237 -14.93 7.44 -36.27
C SER A 237 -14.40 7.14 -37.68
N THR A 238 -13.62 8.05 -38.27
CA THR A 238 -13.02 7.81 -39.60
C THR A 238 -12.17 6.53 -39.57
N ASP A 239 -11.07 6.53 -38.83
CA ASP A 239 -10.19 5.39 -38.57
C ASP A 239 -9.85 5.22 -37.08
N LEU A 240 -10.39 6.08 -36.21
CA LEU A 240 -10.20 6.10 -34.76
C LEU A 240 -11.50 5.73 -34.05
N VAL A 241 -11.40 4.95 -32.99
CA VAL A 241 -12.49 4.70 -32.03
C VAL A 241 -11.94 4.92 -30.63
N PHE A 242 -12.64 5.71 -29.82
CA PHE A 242 -12.22 6.04 -28.46
C PHE A 242 -13.04 5.27 -27.43
N ALA A 243 -12.40 4.82 -26.37
CA ALA A 243 -13.00 3.92 -25.40
C ALA A 243 -13.38 4.55 -24.07
N ALA A 244 -13.15 5.84 -23.87
CA ALA A 244 -13.34 6.50 -22.57
C ALA A 244 -12.64 5.75 -21.42
N HIS A 245 -11.44 5.22 -21.65
CA HIS A 245 -10.73 4.39 -20.69
C HIS A 245 -9.99 5.23 -19.64
N ASN A 246 -10.76 5.79 -18.73
CA ASN A 246 -10.26 6.58 -17.61
C ASN A 246 -9.56 5.71 -16.57
N LEU A 247 -8.42 6.17 -16.05
CA LEU A 247 -7.61 5.45 -15.06
C LEU A 247 -7.15 6.39 -13.95
N ILE A 248 -7.23 5.93 -12.71
CA ILE A 248 -6.64 6.63 -11.57
C ILE A 248 -5.70 5.67 -10.86
N ALA A 249 -4.43 6.03 -10.74
CA ALA A 249 -3.40 5.22 -10.12
C ALA A 249 -2.70 5.96 -8.97
N GLU A 250 -2.20 5.22 -7.99
CA GLU A 250 -1.38 5.70 -6.89
C GLU A 250 -0.23 4.73 -6.65
N ASN A 251 1.01 5.20 -6.81
CA ASN A 251 2.21 4.41 -6.55
C ASN A 251 2.12 2.97 -7.10
N GLY A 252 1.75 2.83 -8.37
CA GLY A 252 1.67 1.57 -9.09
C GLY A 252 0.36 0.78 -8.93
N THR A 253 -0.54 1.24 -8.06
CA THR A 253 -1.83 0.59 -7.88
C THR A 253 -2.91 1.33 -8.65
N ILE A 254 -3.61 0.66 -9.56
CA ILE A 254 -4.82 1.23 -10.16
C ILE A 254 -5.92 1.22 -9.09
N LEU A 255 -6.35 2.41 -8.68
CA LEU A 255 -7.39 2.60 -7.67
C LEU A 255 -8.79 2.52 -8.28
N ALA A 256 -8.96 3.07 -9.47
CA ALA A 256 -10.21 3.07 -10.19
C ALA A 256 -9.98 3.10 -11.71
N GLN A 257 -10.91 2.56 -12.46
CA GLN A 257 -10.95 2.62 -13.92
C GLN A 257 -12.39 2.61 -14.41
N SER A 258 -12.63 3.26 -15.56
CA SER A 258 -13.95 3.25 -16.23
C SER A 258 -14.23 1.90 -16.89
N LYS A 259 -15.50 1.67 -17.18
CA LYS A 259 -15.87 0.71 -18.19
C LYS A 259 -15.54 1.30 -19.57
N ARG A 260 -14.95 0.49 -20.44
CA ARG A 260 -14.67 0.92 -21.78
C ARG A 260 -15.95 1.12 -22.59
N PHE A 261 -15.92 2.13 -23.46
CA PHE A 261 -17.01 2.51 -24.37
C PHE A 261 -18.25 3.08 -23.64
N GLU A 262 -18.09 3.58 -22.43
CA GLU A 262 -19.10 4.30 -21.65
C GLU A 262 -18.52 5.63 -21.16
N ASN A 263 -19.16 6.76 -21.48
CA ASN A 263 -18.75 8.08 -20.98
C ASN A 263 -19.18 8.23 -19.52
N GLU A 264 -18.27 8.14 -18.58
CA GLU A 264 -18.59 8.17 -17.15
C GLU A 264 -17.60 9.02 -16.34
N ILE A 265 -17.95 9.26 -15.09
CA ILE A 265 -17.09 9.88 -14.07
C ILE A 265 -16.49 8.76 -13.23
N VAL A 266 -15.18 8.69 -13.20
CA VAL A 266 -14.44 7.76 -12.33
C VAL A 266 -13.80 8.53 -11.20
N THR A 267 -14.01 8.11 -9.96
CA THR A 267 -13.43 8.76 -8.78
C THR A 267 -12.55 7.81 -7.96
N ALA A 268 -11.54 8.38 -7.30
CA ALA A 268 -10.73 7.66 -6.33
C ALA A 268 -10.21 8.60 -5.24
N ASP A 269 -9.87 8.03 -4.09
CA ASP A 269 -9.23 8.77 -2.99
C ASP A 269 -7.71 8.55 -3.05
N LEU A 270 -6.95 9.57 -3.46
CA LEU A 270 -5.48 9.58 -3.42
C LEU A 270 -5.00 9.90 -1.99
N ASP A 271 -3.90 9.30 -1.59
CA ASP A 271 -3.23 9.54 -0.32
C ASP A 271 -1.90 10.29 -0.51
N ILE A 272 -1.95 11.61 -0.47
CA ILE A 272 -0.78 12.48 -0.64
C ILE A 272 0.26 12.27 0.48
N HIS A 273 -0.19 12.01 1.71
CA HIS A 273 0.75 11.74 2.82
C HIS A 273 1.53 10.43 2.59
N ARG A 274 0.90 9.40 2.01
CA ARG A 274 1.57 8.17 1.62
C ARG A 274 2.62 8.42 0.53
N ILE A 275 2.26 9.13 -0.53
CA ILE A 275 3.17 9.48 -1.62
C ILE A 275 4.42 10.18 -1.07
N ARG A 276 4.24 11.20 -0.23
CA ARG A 276 5.35 11.94 0.42
C ARG A 276 6.19 11.04 1.33
N ALA A 277 5.56 10.17 2.11
CA ALA A 277 6.26 9.25 3.00
C ALA A 277 7.14 8.26 2.22
N GLU A 278 6.64 7.73 1.11
CA GLU A 278 7.39 6.82 0.25
C GLU A 278 8.57 7.53 -0.43
N ARG A 279 8.36 8.72 -1.01
CA ARG A 279 9.46 9.51 -1.60
C ARG A 279 10.53 9.85 -0.58
N ARG A 280 10.16 10.25 0.65
CA ARG A 280 11.11 10.56 1.72
C ARG A 280 11.96 9.36 2.14
N ARG A 281 11.43 8.14 2.04
CA ARG A 281 12.16 6.90 2.33
C ARG A 281 13.10 6.50 1.19
N MET A 282 12.78 6.88 -0.03
CA MET A 282 13.58 6.59 -1.22
C MET A 282 14.74 7.58 -1.31
N THR A 283 15.86 7.28 -0.64
CA THR A 283 17.05 8.17 -0.61
C THR A 283 17.66 8.40 -2.00
N THR A 284 17.30 7.60 -2.99
CA THR A 284 17.68 7.74 -4.40
C THR A 284 16.68 8.53 -5.22
N TYR A 285 15.59 9.05 -4.62
CA TYR A 285 14.65 9.93 -5.32
C TYR A 285 15.34 11.27 -5.60
N PRO A 286 15.53 11.65 -6.88
CA PRO A 286 16.31 12.83 -7.22
C PRO A 286 15.51 14.12 -6.96
N THR A 287 16.22 15.25 -6.93
CA THR A 287 15.66 16.59 -7.04
C THR A 287 16.21 17.24 -8.30
N THR A 288 15.44 18.14 -8.92
CA THR A 288 15.91 18.94 -10.07
C THR A 288 16.25 20.35 -9.65
N GLN A 289 17.11 20.98 -10.45
CA GLN A 289 17.37 22.43 -10.41
C GLN A 289 16.68 23.16 -11.57
N GLU A 290 15.87 22.45 -12.38
CA GLU A 290 15.09 23.09 -13.44
C GLU A 290 14.10 24.09 -12.82
N GLU A 291 13.97 25.26 -13.46
CA GLU A 291 13.03 26.28 -13.04
C GLU A 291 11.61 25.90 -13.44
N TYR A 292 10.70 25.96 -12.49
CA TYR A 292 9.27 25.72 -12.65
C TYR A 292 8.48 26.93 -12.17
N GLU A 293 7.42 27.26 -12.87
CA GLU A 293 6.41 28.20 -12.38
C GLU A 293 5.51 27.49 -11.37
N TRP A 294 5.38 28.08 -10.19
CA TRP A 294 4.55 27.56 -9.11
C TRP A 294 3.31 28.45 -8.95
N THR A 295 2.17 27.97 -9.42
CA THR A 295 0.91 28.68 -9.34
C THR A 295 0.06 28.17 -8.19
N GLU A 296 -0.35 29.08 -7.31
CA GLU A 296 -1.18 28.77 -6.15
C GLU A 296 -2.65 28.60 -6.54
N PHE A 297 -3.30 27.57 -5.96
CA PHE A 297 -4.75 27.43 -5.95
C PHE A 297 -5.24 27.09 -4.56
N GLU A 298 -6.46 27.48 -4.25
CA GLU A 298 -7.06 27.29 -2.93
C GLU A 298 -8.17 26.24 -2.97
N LEU A 299 -8.27 25.43 -1.89
CA LEU A 299 -9.36 24.50 -1.67
C LEU A 299 -9.83 24.58 -0.22
N LYS A 300 -11.12 24.38 0.00
CA LYS A 300 -11.68 24.24 1.35
C LYS A 300 -11.17 22.96 2.00
N THR A 301 -10.64 23.09 3.20
CA THR A 301 -10.13 21.96 3.97
C THR A 301 -11.27 21.20 4.64
N GLU A 302 -11.88 20.31 3.93
CA GLU A 302 -12.93 19.41 4.42
C GLU A 302 -12.40 18.00 4.66
N GLU A 303 -13.12 17.22 5.47
CA GLU A 303 -12.83 15.81 5.61
C GLU A 303 -13.32 15.04 4.40
N THR A 304 -12.41 14.37 3.70
CA THR A 304 -12.75 13.56 2.52
C THR A 304 -13.61 12.37 2.94
N LYS A 305 -14.81 12.23 2.36
CA LYS A 305 -15.62 11.01 2.51
C LYS A 305 -14.93 9.89 1.74
N LEU A 306 -14.23 9.02 2.48
CA LEU A 306 -13.46 7.93 1.88
C LEU A 306 -14.37 6.87 1.27
N GLU A 307 -14.13 6.55 0.01
CA GLU A 307 -14.68 5.37 -0.67
C GLU A 307 -13.66 4.23 -0.72
N ARG A 308 -12.36 4.57 -0.64
CA ARG A 308 -11.26 3.62 -0.56
C ARG A 308 -11.48 2.60 0.56
N THR A 309 -11.27 1.32 0.26
CA THR A 309 -11.35 0.21 1.21
C THR A 309 -9.98 -0.10 1.80
N PHE A 310 -9.98 -0.55 3.06
CA PHE A 310 -8.77 -0.97 3.76
C PHE A 310 -8.97 -2.40 4.25
N ALA A 311 -8.04 -3.29 3.93
CA ALA A 311 -8.10 -4.67 4.38
C ALA A 311 -7.95 -4.76 5.90
N GLN A 312 -8.80 -5.54 6.58
CA GLN A 312 -8.70 -5.77 8.04
C GLN A 312 -7.40 -6.47 8.41
N MET A 313 -6.94 -7.40 7.59
CA MET A 313 -5.67 -8.10 7.74
C MET A 313 -4.73 -7.74 6.58
N PRO A 314 -4.06 -6.56 6.64
CA PRO A 314 -3.32 -6.03 5.49
C PRO A 314 -2.04 -6.80 5.14
N PHE A 315 -1.50 -7.60 6.05
CA PHE A 315 -0.36 -8.49 5.79
C PHE A 315 -0.76 -9.78 5.08
N VAL A 316 -2.04 -10.18 5.19
CA VAL A 316 -2.55 -11.41 4.58
C VAL A 316 -2.91 -11.16 3.12
N PRO A 317 -2.49 -12.03 2.18
CA PRO A 317 -2.88 -11.92 0.77
C PRO A 317 -4.40 -11.91 0.59
N GLN A 318 -4.93 -10.83 0.01
CA GLN A 318 -6.38 -10.65 -0.17
C GLN A 318 -6.93 -11.40 -1.38
N ASN A 319 -6.10 -11.60 -2.41
CA ASN A 319 -6.50 -12.29 -3.63
C ASN A 319 -6.32 -13.81 -3.45
N LYS A 320 -7.42 -14.55 -3.52
CA LYS A 320 -7.39 -16.01 -3.39
C LYS A 320 -6.56 -16.70 -4.48
N ASN A 321 -6.53 -16.14 -5.68
CA ASN A 321 -5.76 -16.70 -6.80
C ASN A 321 -4.24 -16.53 -6.60
N ASP A 322 -3.82 -15.54 -5.80
CA ASP A 322 -2.42 -15.29 -5.48
C ASP A 322 -1.97 -15.95 -4.17
N ARG A 323 -2.89 -16.58 -3.42
CA ARG A 323 -2.62 -17.13 -2.08
C ARG A 323 -1.46 -18.12 -2.12
N GLU A 324 -1.55 -19.12 -2.99
CA GLU A 324 -0.53 -20.15 -3.13
C GLU A 324 0.85 -19.54 -3.44
N ARG A 325 0.93 -18.75 -4.49
CA ARG A 325 2.17 -18.07 -4.92
C ARG A 325 2.79 -17.26 -3.79
N ARG A 326 1.98 -16.46 -3.08
CA ARG A 326 2.48 -15.61 -1.99
C ARG A 326 2.86 -16.38 -0.73
N CYS A 327 2.09 -17.40 -0.35
CA CYS A 327 2.45 -18.25 0.80
C CYS A 327 3.75 -19.01 0.52
N GLU A 328 3.90 -19.57 -0.69
CA GLU A 328 5.13 -20.26 -1.11
C GLU A 328 6.34 -19.32 -1.16
N GLU A 329 6.16 -18.10 -1.63
CA GLU A 329 7.20 -17.07 -1.63
C GLU A 329 7.66 -16.73 -0.21
N ILE A 330 6.74 -16.49 0.72
CA ILE A 330 7.05 -16.17 2.12
C ILE A 330 7.78 -17.34 2.79
N LEU A 331 7.23 -18.55 2.72
CA LEU A 331 7.83 -19.75 3.29
C LEU A 331 9.21 -20.04 2.70
N SER A 332 9.40 -19.78 1.41
CA SER A 332 10.69 -19.94 0.73
C SER A 332 11.71 -18.92 1.21
N ILE A 333 11.33 -17.64 1.39
CA ILE A 333 12.21 -16.61 1.95
C ILE A 333 12.67 -17.01 3.36
N GLN A 334 11.73 -17.45 4.23
CA GLN A 334 12.06 -17.90 5.58
C GLN A 334 13.02 -19.09 5.57
N ALA A 335 12.70 -20.12 4.77
CA ALA A 335 13.50 -21.35 4.69
C ALA A 335 14.89 -21.13 4.06
N LEU A 336 15.01 -20.30 3.01
CA LEU A 336 16.30 -19.95 2.40
C LEU A 336 17.19 -19.16 3.34
N GLY A 337 16.62 -18.22 4.11
CA GLY A 337 17.36 -17.50 5.15
C GLY A 337 17.96 -18.46 6.18
N LEU A 338 17.16 -19.38 6.70
CA LEU A 338 17.60 -20.41 7.66
C LEU A 338 18.60 -21.39 7.04
N LYS A 339 18.32 -21.90 5.83
CA LYS A 339 19.25 -22.75 5.08
C LYS A 339 20.62 -22.13 4.96
N LYS A 340 20.69 -20.83 4.61
CA LYS A 340 21.98 -20.15 4.48
C LYS A 340 22.76 -20.15 5.80
N ARG A 341 22.10 -19.89 6.93
CA ARG A 341 22.73 -19.94 8.25
C ARG A 341 23.22 -21.35 8.59
N LEU A 342 22.34 -22.35 8.41
CA LEU A 342 22.65 -23.75 8.67
C LEU A 342 23.89 -24.24 7.92
N VAL A 343 23.96 -23.98 6.62
CA VAL A 343 25.08 -24.40 5.76
C VAL A 343 26.35 -23.61 6.07
N HIS A 344 26.23 -22.27 6.27
CA HIS A 344 27.39 -21.41 6.53
C HIS A 344 28.08 -21.73 7.85
N THR A 345 27.32 -21.96 8.91
CA THR A 345 27.85 -22.26 10.24
C THR A 345 28.23 -23.73 10.40
N ASN A 346 27.91 -24.58 9.42
CA ASN A 346 28.10 -26.02 9.47
C ASN A 346 27.46 -26.64 10.73
N CYS A 347 26.30 -26.11 11.16
CA CYS A 347 25.57 -26.61 12.29
C CYS A 347 25.05 -28.03 12.02
N LYS A 348 25.16 -28.90 13.02
CA LYS A 348 24.73 -30.29 12.95
C LYS A 348 23.25 -30.49 13.27
N SER A 349 22.62 -29.52 13.95
CA SER A 349 21.21 -29.57 14.32
C SER A 349 20.56 -28.19 14.37
N LEU A 350 19.24 -28.19 14.20
CA LEU A 350 18.37 -27.03 14.44
C LEU A 350 17.55 -27.32 15.70
N VAL A 351 17.72 -26.51 16.74
CA VAL A 351 17.01 -26.69 18.02
C VAL A 351 15.82 -25.75 18.06
N VAL A 352 14.61 -26.31 18.18
CA VAL A 352 13.35 -25.55 18.21
C VAL A 352 12.58 -25.90 19.48
N GLY A 353 12.25 -24.88 20.28
CA GLY A 353 11.30 -25.04 21.38
C GLY A 353 9.89 -25.19 20.82
N ILE A 354 9.23 -26.33 21.06
CA ILE A 354 7.89 -26.60 20.56
C ILE A 354 6.87 -26.59 21.70
N SER A 355 5.98 -25.58 21.70
CA SER A 355 4.90 -25.47 22.69
C SER A 355 3.59 -26.09 22.22
N GLY A 356 3.44 -26.36 20.93
CA GLY A 356 2.16 -26.71 20.32
C GLY A 356 1.30 -25.49 19.94
N GLY A 357 1.85 -24.28 20.05
CA GLY A 357 1.23 -23.04 19.58
C GLY A 357 1.64 -22.68 18.15
N LEU A 358 0.97 -21.67 17.57
CA LEU A 358 1.11 -21.26 16.16
C LEU A 358 2.55 -20.90 15.75
N ASP A 359 3.26 -20.14 16.59
CA ASP A 359 4.57 -19.58 16.25
C ASP A 359 5.64 -20.67 16.18
N SER A 360 5.67 -21.56 17.18
CA SER A 360 6.57 -22.70 17.20
C SER A 360 6.24 -23.69 16.07
N THR A 361 4.97 -23.83 15.71
CA THR A 361 4.51 -24.64 14.57
C THR A 361 5.06 -24.09 13.26
N LEU A 362 4.89 -22.80 12.99
CA LEU A 362 5.44 -22.18 11.77
C LEU A 362 6.98 -22.31 11.73
N ALA A 363 7.66 -22.07 12.85
CA ALA A 363 9.11 -22.20 12.92
C ALA A 363 9.59 -23.63 12.61
N LEU A 364 8.86 -24.65 13.07
CA LEU A 364 9.17 -26.05 12.79
C LEU A 364 8.90 -26.43 11.32
N LEU A 365 7.81 -25.92 10.73
CA LEU A 365 7.52 -26.08 9.29
C LEU A 365 8.61 -25.45 8.42
N VAL A 366 9.07 -24.25 8.77
CA VAL A 366 10.18 -23.56 8.09
C VAL A 366 11.50 -24.32 8.27
N ALA A 367 11.77 -24.86 9.46
CA ALA A 367 12.97 -25.66 9.72
C ALA A 367 12.98 -26.96 8.87
N ALA A 368 11.84 -27.66 8.79
CA ALA A 368 11.69 -28.84 7.93
C ALA A 368 11.98 -28.50 6.46
N ARG A 369 11.38 -27.43 5.96
CA ARG A 369 11.61 -26.96 4.58
C ARG A 369 13.07 -26.55 4.33
N ALA A 370 13.72 -25.92 5.30
CA ALA A 370 15.13 -25.54 5.18
C ALA A 370 16.06 -26.76 5.11
N CYS A 371 15.77 -27.80 5.89
CA CYS A 371 16.49 -29.08 5.83
C CYS A 371 16.31 -29.76 4.47
N ASP A 372 15.09 -29.87 3.98
CA ASP A 372 14.79 -30.43 2.65
C ASP A 372 15.56 -29.68 1.54
N MET A 373 15.51 -28.35 1.56
CA MET A 373 16.24 -27.50 0.61
C MET A 373 17.77 -27.61 0.72
N ALA A 374 18.28 -27.99 1.89
CA ALA A 374 19.70 -28.21 2.12
C ALA A 374 20.16 -29.64 1.80
N GLY A 375 19.25 -30.56 1.54
CA GLY A 375 19.52 -31.98 1.38
C GLY A 375 19.96 -32.64 2.68
N ILE A 376 19.49 -32.13 3.82
CA ILE A 376 19.80 -32.63 5.18
C ILE A 376 18.54 -33.31 5.71
N GLY A 377 18.70 -34.46 6.39
CA GLY A 377 17.58 -35.17 6.98
C GLY A 377 16.85 -34.33 8.03
N ARG A 378 15.53 -34.44 8.10
CA ARG A 378 14.71 -33.70 9.09
C ARG A 378 14.94 -34.17 10.52
N ASP A 379 15.55 -35.34 10.73
CA ASP A 379 16.02 -35.88 12.01
C ASP A 379 17.12 -35.02 12.66
N HIS A 380 17.78 -34.15 11.89
CA HIS A 380 18.67 -33.06 12.38
C HIS A 380 17.92 -31.94 13.07
N ILE A 381 16.58 -31.86 12.98
CA ILE A 381 15.77 -30.92 13.75
C ILE A 381 15.48 -31.52 15.12
N LEU A 382 16.00 -30.91 16.17
CA LEU A 382 15.72 -31.25 17.56
C LEU A 382 14.57 -30.41 18.08
N SER A 383 13.36 -30.95 18.04
CA SER A 383 12.17 -30.32 18.61
C SER A 383 12.11 -30.61 20.10
N VAL A 384 12.16 -29.56 20.93
CA VAL A 384 12.22 -29.72 22.40
C VAL A 384 10.90 -29.26 22.99
N THR A 385 10.16 -30.19 23.60
CA THR A 385 9.02 -29.85 24.45
C THR A 385 9.45 -29.77 25.91
N MET A 386 9.04 -28.69 26.61
CA MET A 386 9.49 -28.40 27.98
C MET A 386 8.28 -28.19 28.89
N PRO A 387 7.60 -29.28 29.31
CA PRO A 387 6.47 -29.15 30.21
C PRO A 387 6.84 -28.44 31.50
N CYS A 388 5.97 -27.49 31.89
CA CYS A 388 6.04 -26.79 33.16
C CYS A 388 4.62 -26.61 33.73
N PHE A 389 4.43 -25.68 34.68
CA PHE A 389 3.19 -25.53 35.44
C PHE A 389 1.97 -25.13 34.60
N GLY A 390 2.16 -24.45 33.45
CA GLY A 390 1.10 -23.96 32.57
C GLY A 390 0.79 -24.83 31.35
N THR A 391 1.53 -25.91 31.13
CA THR A 391 1.38 -26.73 29.91
C THR A 391 0.09 -27.54 29.97
N THR A 392 -0.73 -27.52 28.91
CA THR A 392 -1.96 -28.30 28.78
C THR A 392 -1.73 -29.61 28.02
N ASP A 393 -2.55 -30.65 28.27
CA ASP A 393 -2.44 -31.95 27.56
C ASP A 393 -2.63 -31.78 26.04
N ARG A 394 -3.52 -30.89 25.60
CA ARG A 394 -3.82 -30.66 24.19
C ARG A 394 -2.61 -30.09 23.45
N THR A 395 -2.01 -29.04 23.96
CA THR A 395 -0.85 -28.40 23.34
C THR A 395 0.37 -29.31 23.36
N TYR A 396 0.58 -30.05 24.45
CA TYR A 396 1.62 -31.06 24.54
C TYR A 396 1.46 -32.17 23.48
N GLN A 397 0.25 -32.71 23.32
CA GLN A 397 -0.03 -33.74 22.32
C GLN A 397 0.18 -33.22 20.90
N ASN A 398 -0.27 -32.01 20.62
CA ASN A 398 -0.05 -31.33 19.34
C ASN A 398 1.44 -31.16 19.04
N ALA A 399 2.25 -30.72 20.00
CA ALA A 399 3.70 -30.58 19.84
C ALA A 399 4.37 -31.92 19.50
N CYS A 400 4.00 -32.98 20.21
CA CYS A 400 4.53 -34.31 19.99
C CYS A 400 4.15 -34.88 18.62
N GLU A 401 2.87 -34.80 18.25
CA GLU A 401 2.38 -35.38 16.99
C GLU A 401 2.89 -34.59 15.78
N LEU A 402 2.91 -33.25 15.85
CA LEU A 402 3.48 -32.41 14.81
C LEU A 402 4.95 -32.75 14.53
N THR A 403 5.75 -32.91 15.60
CA THR A 403 7.17 -33.24 15.48
C THR A 403 7.37 -34.59 14.79
N ARG A 404 6.61 -35.63 15.19
CA ARG A 404 6.68 -36.97 14.59
C ARG A 404 6.29 -36.95 13.12
N ARG A 405 5.19 -36.26 12.77
CA ARG A 405 4.69 -36.17 11.39
C ARG A 405 5.64 -35.46 10.44
N LEU A 406 6.37 -34.48 10.95
CA LEU A 406 7.40 -33.79 10.18
C LEU A 406 8.72 -34.56 10.07
N GLY A 407 8.88 -35.67 10.80
CA GLY A 407 10.11 -36.48 10.80
C GLY A 407 11.25 -35.85 11.60
N ALA A 408 10.94 -34.92 12.49
CA ALA A 408 11.92 -34.29 13.39
C ALA A 408 12.16 -35.14 14.64
N THR A 409 13.30 -34.97 15.30
CA THR A 409 13.65 -35.65 16.55
C THR A 409 12.98 -34.96 17.73
N LEU A 410 12.10 -35.68 18.44
CA LEU A 410 11.43 -35.14 19.63
C LEU A 410 12.32 -35.38 20.89
N LYS A 411 12.48 -34.31 21.68
CA LYS A 411 13.08 -34.41 23.01
C LYS A 411 12.18 -33.71 24.04
N GLU A 412 11.90 -34.44 25.12
CA GLU A 412 11.18 -33.89 26.27
C GLU A 412 12.16 -33.53 27.39
N VAL A 413 11.99 -32.36 27.98
CA VAL A 413 12.74 -31.88 29.15
C VAL A 413 11.75 -31.30 30.16
N ASP A 414 11.44 -32.04 31.21
CA ASP A 414 10.62 -31.51 32.31
C ASP A 414 11.43 -30.53 33.14
N ILE A 415 11.05 -29.24 33.05
CA ILE A 415 11.77 -28.14 33.71
C ILE A 415 11.21 -27.78 35.08
N ARG A 416 10.19 -28.47 35.58
CA ARG A 416 9.54 -28.14 36.87
C ARG A 416 10.53 -28.15 38.02
N LYS A 417 11.43 -29.13 38.05
CA LYS A 417 12.41 -29.26 39.13
C LYS A 417 13.42 -28.11 39.13
N SER A 418 13.97 -27.75 37.98
CA SER A 418 14.94 -26.63 37.88
C SER A 418 14.31 -25.28 38.21
N VAL A 419 13.10 -25.05 37.72
CA VAL A 419 12.35 -23.81 38.02
C VAL A 419 12.02 -23.72 39.52
N THR A 420 11.60 -24.83 40.15
CA THR A 420 11.32 -24.86 41.61
C THR A 420 12.58 -24.57 42.42
N CYS A 421 13.71 -25.21 42.11
CA CYS A 421 14.99 -24.95 42.76
C CYS A 421 15.41 -23.45 42.59
N HIS A 422 15.28 -22.93 41.38
CA HIS A 422 15.56 -21.49 41.16
C HIS A 422 14.65 -20.57 41.98
N PHE A 423 13.36 -20.88 42.09
CA PHE A 423 12.44 -20.08 42.90
C PHE A 423 12.80 -20.13 44.40
N GLU A 424 13.18 -21.32 44.90
CA GLU A 424 13.70 -21.47 46.27
C GLU A 424 14.95 -20.61 46.51
N ASP A 425 15.93 -20.63 45.57
CA ASP A 425 17.18 -19.88 45.68
C ASP A 425 16.97 -18.37 45.73
N ILE A 426 15.98 -17.84 44.98
CA ILE A 426 15.67 -16.38 44.96
C ILE A 426 14.59 -15.97 45.96
N GLY A 427 14.02 -16.91 46.70
CA GLY A 427 12.94 -16.63 47.66
C GLY A 427 11.58 -16.30 47.05
N GLN A 428 11.30 -16.77 45.82
CA GLN A 428 10.01 -16.62 45.13
C GLN A 428 9.02 -17.67 45.66
N ASP A 429 7.85 -17.22 46.14
CA ASP A 429 6.77 -18.14 46.47
C ASP A 429 6.15 -18.74 45.22
N ILE A 430 6.15 -20.07 45.08
CA ILE A 430 5.59 -20.80 43.95
C ILE A 430 4.09 -20.57 43.76
N ASN A 431 3.39 -20.15 44.81
CA ASN A 431 1.96 -19.80 44.76
C ASN A 431 1.72 -18.34 44.34
N CYS A 432 2.77 -17.51 44.29
CA CYS A 432 2.68 -16.14 43.80
C CYS A 432 2.90 -16.09 42.30
N HIS A 433 1.81 -16.09 41.53
CA HIS A 433 1.81 -16.12 40.08
C HIS A 433 2.03 -14.74 39.44
N ASP A 434 3.11 -14.09 39.81
CA ASP A 434 3.52 -12.76 39.33
C ASP A 434 4.45 -12.85 38.09
N VAL A 435 4.95 -11.71 37.65
CA VAL A 435 5.87 -11.60 36.53
C VAL A 435 7.17 -12.40 36.73
N THR A 436 7.61 -12.60 37.98
CA THR A 436 8.79 -13.41 38.32
C THR A 436 8.53 -14.87 38.06
N TYR A 437 7.35 -15.35 38.46
CA TYR A 437 6.90 -16.71 38.21
C TYR A 437 6.83 -17.03 36.69
N GLU A 438 6.26 -16.13 35.87
CA GLU A 438 6.20 -16.30 34.42
C GLU A 438 7.59 -16.25 33.78
N ASN A 439 8.36 -15.20 34.08
CA ASN A 439 9.66 -14.96 33.48
C ASN A 439 10.71 -16.01 33.87
N GLY A 440 10.64 -16.58 35.07
CA GLY A 440 11.52 -17.67 35.52
C GLY A 440 11.38 -18.89 34.63
N GLN A 441 10.15 -19.31 34.33
CA GLN A 441 9.88 -20.43 33.43
C GLN A 441 10.36 -20.17 31.99
N ALA A 442 10.11 -18.95 31.47
CA ALA A 442 10.52 -18.60 30.10
C ALA A 442 12.04 -18.58 29.93
N ARG A 443 12.79 -18.09 30.93
CA ARG A 443 14.26 -18.09 30.91
C ARG A 443 14.85 -19.49 31.02
N GLU A 444 14.27 -20.34 31.86
CA GLU A 444 14.70 -21.75 31.97
C GLU A 444 14.55 -22.49 30.64
N ARG A 445 13.41 -22.30 29.94
CA ARG A 445 13.23 -22.85 28.59
C ARG A 445 14.33 -22.38 27.62
N THR A 446 14.67 -21.12 27.65
CA THR A 446 15.72 -20.55 26.80
C THR A 446 17.09 -21.13 27.13
N GLN A 447 17.45 -21.26 28.41
CA GLN A 447 18.70 -21.87 28.86
C GLN A 447 18.82 -23.32 28.35
N VAL A 448 17.79 -24.12 28.53
CA VAL A 448 17.75 -25.53 28.07
C VAL A 448 17.98 -25.61 26.56
N LEU A 449 17.33 -24.74 25.76
CA LEU A 449 17.49 -24.73 24.30
C LEU A 449 18.92 -24.38 23.89
N MET A 450 19.52 -23.35 24.50
CA MET A 450 20.88 -22.91 24.22
C MET A 450 21.91 -23.98 24.56
N ASP A 451 21.77 -24.65 25.72
CA ASP A 451 22.66 -25.72 26.15
C ASP A 451 22.53 -26.96 25.26
N LEU A 452 21.31 -27.30 24.84
CA LEU A 452 21.09 -28.40 23.89
C LEU A 452 21.69 -28.08 22.52
N ALA A 453 21.63 -26.84 22.06
CA ALA A 453 22.27 -26.41 20.82
C ALA A 453 23.80 -26.56 20.94
N ASN A 454 24.41 -26.12 22.04
CA ASN A 454 25.84 -26.31 22.30
C ASN A 454 26.22 -27.79 22.29
N LYS A 455 25.45 -28.62 22.99
CA LYS A 455 25.70 -30.08 23.10
C LYS A 455 25.58 -30.81 21.75
N SER A 456 24.65 -30.40 20.90
CA SER A 456 24.41 -31.00 19.58
C SER A 456 25.21 -30.35 18.45
N GLY A 457 25.98 -29.30 18.71
CA GLY A 457 26.67 -28.51 17.69
C GLY A 457 25.70 -27.83 16.74
N GLY A 458 24.57 -27.37 17.26
CA GLY A 458 23.45 -26.79 16.54
C GLY A 458 23.24 -25.31 16.79
N MET A 459 22.10 -24.81 16.30
CA MET A 459 21.64 -23.44 16.54
C MET A 459 20.18 -23.44 17.03
N VAL A 460 19.86 -22.48 17.90
CA VAL A 460 18.49 -22.24 18.37
C VAL A 460 17.72 -21.40 17.36
N ILE A 461 16.55 -21.89 16.95
CA ILE A 461 15.64 -21.22 16.05
C ILE A 461 14.59 -20.45 16.86
N GLY A 462 14.51 -19.14 16.63
CA GLY A 462 13.51 -18.29 17.26
C GLY A 462 12.14 -18.45 16.65
N THR A 463 11.14 -18.51 17.52
CA THR A 463 9.74 -18.71 17.15
C THR A 463 8.92 -17.42 17.23
N GLY A 464 9.38 -16.40 17.97
CA GLY A 464 8.66 -15.14 18.18
C GLY A 464 8.32 -14.43 16.88
N ASP A 465 7.09 -13.95 16.76
CA ASP A 465 6.58 -13.26 15.61
C ASP A 465 6.71 -11.72 15.69
N MET A 466 6.44 -11.03 14.57
CA MET A 466 6.58 -9.58 14.50
C MET A 466 5.62 -8.83 15.43
N SER A 467 4.40 -9.35 15.65
CA SER A 467 3.39 -8.70 16.49
C SER A 467 3.78 -8.74 17.97
N GLU A 468 4.28 -9.88 18.43
CA GLU A 468 4.83 -10.04 19.79
C GLU A 468 6.03 -9.13 20.02
N LEU A 469 6.95 -9.08 19.05
CA LEU A 469 8.11 -8.19 19.11
C LEU A 469 7.72 -6.71 19.13
N ALA A 470 6.72 -6.32 18.33
CA ALA A 470 6.22 -4.95 18.30
C ALA A 470 5.58 -4.54 19.62
N LEU A 471 4.77 -5.40 20.21
CA LEU A 471 4.10 -5.17 21.51
C LEU A 471 5.02 -5.39 22.70
N GLY A 472 6.22 -5.95 22.51
CA GLY A 472 7.10 -6.38 23.59
C GLY A 472 6.44 -7.44 24.46
N TRP A 473 5.61 -8.29 23.86
CA TRP A 473 4.95 -9.42 24.53
C TRP A 473 5.87 -10.63 24.53
N ALA A 474 6.95 -10.51 25.28
CA ALA A 474 7.98 -11.52 25.46
C ALA A 474 8.72 -11.26 26.78
N THR A 475 9.30 -12.30 27.35
CA THR A 475 10.20 -12.20 28.49
C THR A 475 11.56 -11.69 28.03
N TYR A 476 12.01 -10.55 28.55
CA TYR A 476 13.35 -10.03 28.23
C TYR A 476 14.42 -11.07 28.62
N ASN A 477 15.33 -11.33 27.70
CA ASN A 477 16.36 -12.36 27.83
C ASN A 477 15.81 -13.77 28.10
N GLY A 478 14.64 -14.06 27.53
CA GLY A 478 13.93 -15.33 27.62
C GLY A 478 13.49 -15.82 26.24
N ASP A 479 12.19 -16.02 26.07
CA ASP A 479 11.58 -16.64 24.89
C ASP A 479 11.82 -15.91 23.55
N HIS A 480 12.16 -14.62 23.56
CA HIS A 480 12.55 -13.89 22.34
C HIS A 480 14.02 -14.10 21.92
N MET A 481 14.82 -14.76 22.77
CA MET A 481 16.23 -15.00 22.49
C MET A 481 16.43 -16.25 21.66
N SER A 482 17.20 -16.13 20.59
CA SER A 482 17.57 -17.24 19.70
C SER A 482 18.82 -16.88 18.90
N MET A 483 19.31 -17.80 18.08
CA MET A 483 20.41 -17.55 17.17
C MET A 483 19.96 -17.08 15.80
N TYR A 484 18.70 -17.39 15.42
CA TYR A 484 18.06 -16.91 14.19
C TYR A 484 16.52 -16.96 14.33
N GLY A 485 15.85 -15.81 14.19
CA GLY A 485 14.40 -15.67 14.33
C GLY A 485 13.68 -15.82 13.00
N VAL A 486 13.19 -16.99 12.66
CA VAL A 486 12.57 -17.26 11.36
C VAL A 486 11.24 -16.54 11.15
N ASN A 487 10.51 -16.22 12.22
CA ASN A 487 9.22 -15.54 12.19
C ASN A 487 9.31 -14.02 12.50
N ALA A 488 10.51 -13.46 12.71
CA ALA A 488 10.71 -12.12 13.22
C ALA A 488 10.04 -11.01 12.38
N SER A 489 9.80 -11.23 11.10
CA SER A 489 9.10 -10.29 10.21
C SER A 489 7.70 -10.76 9.79
N VAL A 490 7.18 -11.81 10.38
CA VAL A 490 5.85 -12.38 10.08
C VAL A 490 4.89 -12.00 11.20
N PRO A 491 3.86 -11.18 10.99
CA PRO A 491 2.89 -10.83 12.03
C PRO A 491 1.93 -11.98 12.34
N LYS A 492 1.30 -11.97 13.51
CA LYS A 492 0.46 -13.05 14.02
C LYS A 492 -0.66 -13.47 13.05
N THR A 493 -1.33 -12.52 12.42
CA THR A 493 -2.37 -12.81 11.42
C THR A 493 -1.83 -13.55 10.20
N LEU A 494 -0.61 -13.23 9.78
CA LEU A 494 0.06 -13.93 8.69
C LEU A 494 0.61 -15.28 9.12
N VAL A 495 1.13 -15.44 10.35
CA VAL A 495 1.50 -16.75 10.94
C VAL A 495 0.32 -17.71 10.84
N ARG A 496 -0.85 -17.28 11.33
CA ARG A 496 -2.09 -18.07 11.28
C ARG A 496 -2.46 -18.46 9.84
N HIS A 497 -2.34 -17.51 8.91
CA HIS A 497 -2.63 -17.74 7.49
C HIS A 497 -1.68 -18.76 6.84
N LEU A 498 -0.38 -18.69 7.14
CA LEU A 498 0.63 -19.61 6.61
C LEU A 498 0.46 -21.04 7.18
N VAL A 499 0.16 -21.17 8.47
CA VAL A 499 -0.15 -22.48 9.07
C VAL A 499 -1.40 -23.10 8.46
N CYS A 500 -2.46 -22.28 8.24
CA CYS A 500 -3.67 -22.69 7.52
C CYS A 500 -3.35 -23.14 6.09
N TYR A 501 -2.51 -22.40 5.36
CA TYR A 501 -2.07 -22.78 4.02
C TYR A 501 -1.33 -24.12 4.03
N CYS A 502 -0.42 -24.34 4.99
CA CYS A 502 0.28 -25.61 5.13
C CYS A 502 -0.69 -26.76 5.46
N ALA A 503 -1.73 -26.52 6.28
CA ALA A 503 -2.76 -27.53 6.58
C ALA A 503 -3.58 -27.90 5.33
N ASP A 504 -3.93 -26.90 4.50
CA ASP A 504 -4.71 -27.09 3.28
C ASP A 504 -3.95 -27.86 2.18
N THR A 505 -2.61 -27.74 2.16
CA THR A 505 -1.76 -28.20 1.03
C THR A 505 -0.89 -29.42 1.37
N CYS A 506 -0.80 -29.82 2.65
CA CYS A 506 0.02 -30.99 3.01
C CYS A 506 -0.62 -32.31 2.54
N GLU A 507 0.23 -33.24 2.03
CA GLU A 507 -0.20 -34.54 1.57
C GLU A 507 -0.58 -35.50 2.73
N ASP A 508 0.07 -35.32 3.90
CA ASP A 508 -0.24 -36.10 5.10
C ASP A 508 -1.52 -35.56 5.76
N ARG A 509 -2.64 -36.25 5.55
CA ARG A 509 -3.94 -35.93 6.14
C ARG A 509 -3.86 -35.74 7.67
N ARG A 510 -3.08 -36.60 8.35
CA ARG A 510 -2.98 -36.53 9.82
C ARG A 510 -2.22 -35.27 10.27
N LEU A 511 -1.19 -34.86 9.51
CA LEU A 511 -0.51 -33.60 9.73
C LEU A 511 -1.49 -32.43 9.58
N GLY A 512 -2.32 -32.44 8.53
CA GLY A 512 -3.36 -31.42 8.32
C GLY A 512 -4.32 -31.32 9.50
N GLU A 513 -4.81 -32.44 10.03
CA GLU A 513 -5.69 -32.49 11.20
C GLU A 513 -5.02 -31.88 12.45
N VAL A 514 -3.75 -32.16 12.69
CA VAL A 514 -2.97 -31.57 13.80
C VAL A 514 -2.81 -30.05 13.62
N LEU A 515 -2.49 -29.59 12.39
CA LEU A 515 -2.35 -28.15 12.10
C LEU A 515 -3.67 -27.40 12.30
N TYR A 516 -4.80 -27.99 11.94
CA TYR A 516 -6.12 -27.39 12.21
C TYR A 516 -6.44 -27.36 13.71
N ASP A 517 -6.09 -28.41 14.47
CA ASP A 517 -6.28 -28.40 15.93
C ASP A 517 -5.44 -27.30 16.62
N ILE A 518 -4.22 -27.07 16.11
CA ILE A 518 -3.38 -25.94 16.58
C ILE A 518 -4.02 -24.59 16.22
N LEU A 519 -4.59 -24.44 15.01
CA LEU A 519 -5.29 -23.23 14.60
C LEU A 519 -6.52 -22.91 15.47
N ASP A 520 -7.20 -23.93 15.98
CA ASP A 520 -8.36 -23.81 16.87
C ASP A 520 -7.99 -23.60 18.35
N THR A 521 -6.70 -23.71 18.69
CA THR A 521 -6.22 -23.49 20.04
C THR A 521 -6.04 -21.98 20.30
N PRO A 522 -6.60 -21.44 21.40
CA PRO A 522 -6.39 -20.02 21.77
C PRO A 522 -4.91 -19.70 22.01
N VAL A 523 -4.50 -18.50 21.56
CA VAL A 523 -3.12 -18.03 21.80
C VAL A 523 -2.91 -17.77 23.29
N SER A 524 -1.93 -18.43 23.90
CA SER A 524 -1.58 -18.31 25.32
C SER A 524 -0.08 -18.51 25.52
N PRO A 525 0.55 -17.78 26.46
CA PRO A 525 1.94 -18.02 26.82
C PRO A 525 2.15 -19.30 27.65
N GLU A 526 1.06 -19.95 28.12
CA GLU A 526 1.08 -21.18 28.94
C GLU A 526 2.07 -21.15 30.10
N LEU A 527 2.12 -20.02 30.80
CA LEU A 527 2.99 -19.81 31.96
C LEU A 527 2.24 -19.92 33.29
N LEU A 528 0.93 -19.70 33.28
CA LEU A 528 0.06 -19.84 34.44
C LEU A 528 -0.60 -21.23 34.48
N PRO A 529 -0.83 -21.80 35.68
CA PRO A 529 -1.52 -23.09 35.80
C PRO A 529 -2.90 -23.06 35.12
N PRO A 530 -3.31 -24.14 34.44
CA PRO A 530 -4.62 -24.21 33.82
C PRO A 530 -5.73 -24.27 34.88
N GLU A 531 -6.87 -23.64 34.60
CA GLU A 531 -8.09 -23.78 35.41
C GLU A 531 -9.01 -24.83 34.78
N ASP A 532 -9.40 -25.85 35.53
CA ASP A 532 -10.22 -26.99 35.06
C ASP A 532 -9.71 -27.63 33.75
N GLY A 533 -8.38 -27.70 33.58
CA GLY A 533 -7.74 -28.28 32.38
C GLY A 533 -7.83 -27.37 31.13
N LYS A 534 -8.32 -26.14 31.27
CA LYS A 534 -8.40 -25.15 30.20
C LYS A 534 -7.37 -24.03 30.40
N ILE A 535 -6.98 -23.41 29.29
CA ILE A 535 -6.08 -22.24 29.29
C ILE A 535 -6.69 -21.13 30.14
N SER A 536 -6.01 -20.75 31.23
CA SER A 536 -6.46 -19.71 32.17
C SER A 536 -6.19 -18.29 31.68
N GLN A 537 -5.18 -18.11 30.82
CA GLN A 537 -4.74 -16.81 30.32
C GLN A 537 -4.76 -16.75 28.80
N LYS A 538 -5.70 -16.01 28.24
CA LYS A 538 -5.69 -15.70 26.79
C LYS A 538 -4.92 -14.43 26.55
N THR A 539 -3.96 -14.48 25.64
CA THR A 539 -3.11 -13.33 25.30
C THR A 539 -3.96 -12.13 24.85
N GLU A 540 -4.97 -12.35 24.01
CA GLU A 540 -5.81 -11.29 23.47
C GLU A 540 -6.68 -10.56 24.51
N ASP A 541 -7.00 -11.19 25.64
CA ASP A 541 -7.71 -10.53 26.74
C ASP A 541 -6.84 -9.45 27.42
N LEU A 542 -5.52 -9.65 27.42
CA LEU A 542 -4.55 -8.78 28.05
C LEU A 542 -3.97 -7.71 27.12
N VAL A 543 -3.60 -8.10 25.91
CA VAL A 543 -2.95 -7.21 24.95
C VAL A 543 -3.91 -6.66 23.91
N GLY A 544 -5.01 -7.33 23.63
CA GLY A 544 -6.01 -7.00 22.62
C GLY A 544 -5.95 -7.90 21.37
N PRO A 545 -6.96 -7.81 20.50
CA PRO A 545 -7.03 -8.61 19.27
C PRO A 545 -5.84 -8.36 18.35
N TYR A 546 -5.17 -9.44 17.94
CA TYR A 546 -4.01 -9.32 17.05
C TYR A 546 -4.35 -8.73 15.69
N GLU A 547 -5.56 -8.91 15.19
CA GLU A 547 -5.98 -8.31 13.92
C GLU A 547 -5.97 -6.77 13.97
N LEU A 548 -6.35 -6.16 15.11
CA LEU A 548 -6.24 -4.72 15.31
C LEU A 548 -4.78 -4.30 15.43
N HIS A 549 -3.98 -5.03 16.20
CA HIS A 549 -2.56 -4.70 16.37
C HIS A 549 -1.77 -4.81 15.08
N ASP A 550 -2.01 -5.84 14.28
CA ASP A 550 -1.36 -6.02 12.99
C ASP A 550 -1.81 -4.95 11.99
N PHE A 551 -3.08 -4.56 12.03
CA PHE A 551 -3.56 -3.42 11.25
C PHE A 551 -2.82 -2.13 11.63
N PHE A 552 -2.74 -1.80 12.92
CA PHE A 552 -2.01 -0.61 13.37
C PHE A 552 -0.53 -0.68 13.00
N LEU A 553 0.09 -1.83 13.23
CA LEU A 553 1.50 -2.08 12.94
C LEU A 553 1.82 -1.88 11.46
N TYR A 554 0.96 -2.36 10.58
CA TYR A 554 1.10 -2.22 9.13
C TYR A 554 1.20 -0.75 8.72
N TYR A 555 0.25 0.07 9.18
CA TYR A 555 0.21 1.48 8.79
C TYR A 555 1.28 2.33 9.48
N VAL A 556 1.67 1.97 10.69
CA VAL A 556 2.79 2.63 11.39
C VAL A 556 4.12 2.35 10.71
N LEU A 557 4.44 1.08 10.48
CA LEU A 557 5.77 0.70 9.95
C LEU A 557 5.90 0.97 8.46
N ARG A 558 4.86 0.61 7.69
CA ARG A 558 4.94 0.69 6.22
C ARG A 558 4.77 2.11 5.71
N PHE A 559 3.88 2.89 6.28
CA PHE A 559 3.52 4.22 5.76
C PHE A 559 3.81 5.37 6.72
N GLY A 560 4.12 5.10 7.98
CA GLY A 560 4.37 6.14 8.97
C GLY A 560 3.12 6.99 9.26
N TYR A 561 1.93 6.41 9.20
CA TYR A 561 0.70 7.14 9.45
C TYR A 561 0.61 7.62 10.90
N ALA A 562 0.06 8.82 11.07
CA ALA A 562 -0.26 9.37 12.38
C ALA A 562 -1.40 8.59 13.07
N PRO A 563 -1.43 8.57 14.42
CA PRO A 563 -2.45 7.81 15.16
C PRO A 563 -3.89 8.16 14.79
N GLY A 564 -4.21 9.44 14.57
CA GLY A 564 -5.55 9.90 14.16
C GLY A 564 -5.98 9.34 12.81
N LYS A 565 -5.06 9.29 11.84
CA LYS A 565 -5.31 8.69 10.53
C LYS A 565 -5.55 7.18 10.65
N ILE A 566 -4.74 6.47 11.45
CA ILE A 566 -4.90 5.03 11.69
C ILE A 566 -6.24 4.75 12.36
N TYR A 567 -6.62 5.54 13.36
CA TYR A 567 -7.93 5.42 14.03
C TYR A 567 -9.08 5.53 13.04
N ARG A 568 -9.06 6.55 12.20
CA ARG A 568 -10.09 6.79 11.18
C ARG A 568 -10.23 5.64 10.18
N ILE A 569 -9.11 5.16 9.61
CA ILE A 569 -9.14 4.05 8.65
C ILE A 569 -9.49 2.72 9.31
N ALA A 570 -9.13 2.52 10.58
CA ALA A 570 -9.53 1.35 11.37
C ALA A 570 -11.04 1.35 11.61
N GLY A 571 -11.63 2.48 12.03
CA GLY A 571 -13.09 2.61 12.20
C GLY A 571 -13.85 2.26 10.92
N LYS A 572 -13.32 2.67 9.75
CA LYS A 572 -13.90 2.28 8.46
C LYS A 572 -13.71 0.79 8.15
N SER A 573 -12.51 0.25 8.38
CA SER A 573 -12.16 -1.13 8.03
C SER A 573 -12.89 -2.16 8.89
N PHE A 574 -13.04 -1.87 10.18
CA PHE A 574 -13.66 -2.76 11.16
C PHE A 574 -15.10 -2.39 11.49
N ALA A 575 -15.76 -1.57 10.66
CA ALA A 575 -17.17 -1.22 10.85
C ALA A 575 -18.03 -2.48 10.97
N GLY A 576 -18.84 -2.56 12.04
CA GLY A 576 -19.68 -3.72 12.35
C GLY A 576 -18.96 -4.89 13.04
N VAL A 577 -17.63 -4.81 13.22
CA VAL A 577 -16.82 -5.80 13.98
C VAL A 577 -16.43 -5.24 15.35
N TYR A 578 -15.89 -4.02 15.37
CA TYR A 578 -15.50 -3.29 16.57
C TYR A 578 -16.11 -1.91 16.59
N ASP A 579 -16.50 -1.44 17.78
CA ASP A 579 -16.90 -0.05 18.00
C ASP A 579 -15.69 0.88 18.10
N ASP A 580 -15.93 2.16 17.96
CA ASP A 580 -14.91 3.20 17.97
C ASP A 580 -14.15 3.27 19.33
N GLU A 581 -14.83 2.99 20.46
CA GLU A 581 -14.20 2.99 21.78
C GLU A 581 -13.22 1.84 21.92
N THR A 582 -13.57 0.66 21.45
CA THR A 582 -12.71 -0.54 21.41
C THR A 582 -11.48 -0.29 20.54
N ILE A 583 -11.66 0.25 19.34
CA ILE A 583 -10.55 0.59 18.43
C ILE A 583 -9.62 1.60 19.10
N LEU A 584 -10.16 2.67 19.69
CA LEU A 584 -9.36 3.70 20.38
C LEU A 584 -8.61 3.14 21.59
N LYS A 585 -9.26 2.29 22.39
CA LYS A 585 -8.66 1.61 23.54
C LYS A 585 -7.41 0.84 23.12
N TRP A 586 -7.55 0.00 22.09
CA TRP A 586 -6.45 -0.86 21.65
C TRP A 586 -5.38 -0.11 20.86
N LEU A 587 -5.73 0.94 20.14
CA LEU A 587 -4.76 1.83 19.49
C LEU A 587 -3.87 2.55 20.53
N LYS A 588 -4.46 3.08 21.61
CA LYS A 588 -3.71 3.67 22.72
C LYS A 588 -2.79 2.63 23.39
N LYS A 589 -3.31 1.41 23.62
CA LYS A 589 -2.52 0.32 24.20
C LYS A 589 -1.37 -0.09 23.30
N PHE A 590 -1.61 -0.19 21.98
CA PHE A 590 -0.59 -0.48 20.98
C PHE A 590 0.55 0.53 21.05
N TYR A 591 0.27 1.84 20.95
CA TYR A 591 1.31 2.85 20.98
C TYR A 591 2.06 2.87 22.32
N TRP A 592 1.34 2.74 23.44
CA TRP A 592 1.98 2.66 24.74
C TRP A 592 2.95 1.48 24.82
N ARG A 593 2.54 0.29 24.42
CA ARG A 593 3.41 -0.89 24.44
C ARG A 593 4.56 -0.75 23.46
N PHE A 594 4.28 -0.30 22.24
CA PHE A 594 5.28 -0.16 21.18
C PHE A 594 6.47 0.69 21.64
N PHE A 595 6.23 1.80 22.34
CA PHE A 595 7.28 2.67 22.84
C PHE A 595 7.81 2.24 24.22
N ALA A 596 6.96 1.93 25.18
CA ALA A 596 7.39 1.56 26.53
C ALA A 596 8.19 0.27 26.58
N GLN A 597 7.95 -0.66 25.66
CA GLN A 597 8.67 -1.94 25.57
C GLN A 597 9.81 -1.93 24.52
N GLN A 598 10.20 -0.76 24.02
CA GLN A 598 11.28 -0.61 23.03
C GLN A 598 12.58 -1.31 23.44
N PHE A 599 12.94 -1.26 24.73
CA PHE A 599 14.18 -1.86 25.23
C PHE A 599 14.28 -3.36 24.94
N LYS A 600 13.16 -4.08 24.88
CA LYS A 600 13.14 -5.51 24.53
C LYS A 600 13.59 -5.79 23.10
N ARG A 601 13.45 -4.82 22.20
CA ARG A 601 13.83 -4.97 20.79
C ARG A 601 15.32 -4.68 20.52
N SER A 602 16.06 -4.13 21.47
CA SER A 602 17.47 -3.75 21.29
C SER A 602 18.41 -4.95 21.11
N CYS A 603 17.99 -6.15 21.53
CA CYS A 603 18.80 -7.38 21.48
C CYS A 603 18.13 -8.50 20.68
N LEU A 604 17.25 -8.17 19.74
CA LEU A 604 16.59 -9.18 18.91
C LEU A 604 17.59 -9.89 17.98
N PRO A 605 17.44 -11.21 17.79
CA PRO A 605 18.25 -11.94 16.82
C PRO A 605 17.90 -11.52 15.39
N ASP A 606 18.83 -11.75 14.47
CA ASP A 606 18.60 -11.63 13.03
C ASP A 606 17.47 -12.57 12.59
N GLY A 607 16.75 -12.16 11.55
CA GLY A 607 15.73 -12.97 10.90
C GLY A 607 15.46 -12.51 9.47
N PRO A 608 14.83 -13.35 8.63
CA PRO A 608 14.55 -13.00 7.25
C PRO A 608 13.42 -11.97 7.17
N LYS A 609 13.54 -11.01 6.26
CA LYS A 609 12.49 -10.02 5.97
C LYS A 609 11.60 -10.55 4.85
N VAL A 610 10.33 -10.78 5.13
CA VAL A 610 9.36 -11.30 4.16
C VAL A 610 8.47 -10.23 3.51
N GLY A 611 8.41 -9.00 4.07
CA GLY A 611 7.61 -7.94 3.50
C GLY A 611 7.85 -6.55 4.10
#